data_29e486ac371040698777214d4e7e13df
#
_entry.id   29e486ac371040698777214d4e7e13df
#
_cell.length_a   1.000
_cell.length_b   1.000
_cell.length_c   1.000
_cell.angle_alpha   90.00
_cell.angle_beta   90.00
_cell.angle_gamma   90.00
#
_symmetry.space_group_name_H-M   'P 1'
#
loop_
_entity.id
_entity.type
_entity.pdbx_description
1 polymer ?
#
loop_
_entity_poly.entity_id
_entity_poly.type
_entity_poly.pdbx_seq_one_letter_code
_entity_poly.pdbx_strand_id
1 'polypeptide(L)'
;MPTPITPSAADWDAFVHTHPRAHILQAARWADLKGAYGWRSDRVALTDGNRIVAGAQILFRPLPLRLGSLAYVAMAPLLTDPAHEAPLWDAIHRCAKRHSAAFLRCEPGIFAPDETAPDLTKFGFRPSEQTIQPPRTVLIDIRADDETILARMNQGTRRKIRQSLKNDVRYSEGTRADMAKFN
;
A
#
# COMPACT_ATOMS: atom_id res chain seq x y z
N MET A 1 -5.73 15.25 22.66
CA MET A 1 -6.13 13.99 22.03
C MET A 1 -6.06 14.16 20.53
N PRO A 2 -5.57 13.16 19.77
CA PRO A 2 -5.49 13.24 18.33
C PRO A 2 -6.88 13.46 17.71
N THR A 3 -6.96 14.35 16.73
CA THR A 3 -8.22 14.70 16.08
C THR A 3 -8.28 14.06 14.69
N PRO A 4 -9.39 13.39 14.31
CA PRO A 4 -9.54 12.80 13.00
C PRO A 4 -9.77 13.88 11.93
N ILE A 5 -9.04 13.77 10.81
CA ILE A 5 -9.16 14.64 9.64
C ILE A 5 -9.16 13.82 8.35
N THR A 6 -9.57 14.47 7.26
CA THR A 6 -9.30 14.04 5.89
C THR A 6 -8.17 14.91 5.33
N PRO A 7 -6.94 14.40 5.23
CA PRO A 7 -5.81 15.21 4.79
C PRO A 7 -5.86 15.49 3.28
N SER A 8 -5.23 16.57 2.85
CA SER A 8 -4.95 16.80 1.44
C SER A 8 -4.04 15.69 0.87
N ALA A 9 -3.99 15.53 -0.46
CA ALA A 9 -3.08 14.58 -1.09
C ALA A 9 -1.62 14.89 -0.76
N ALA A 10 -1.25 16.17 -0.74
CA ALA A 10 0.12 16.60 -0.46
C ALA A 10 0.53 16.34 0.99
N ASP A 11 -0.32 16.67 1.96
CA ASP A 11 -0.03 16.42 3.39
C ASP A 11 0.03 14.93 3.69
N TRP A 12 -0.84 14.16 3.03
CA TRP A 12 -0.85 12.70 3.14
C TRP A 12 0.44 12.08 2.59
N ASP A 13 0.85 12.46 1.37
CA ASP A 13 2.07 11.93 0.75
C ASP A 13 3.31 12.33 1.55
N ALA A 14 3.36 13.54 2.11
CA ALA A 14 4.44 13.98 2.99
C ALA A 14 4.55 13.07 4.24
N PHE A 15 3.41 12.74 4.87
CA PHE A 15 3.37 11.81 5.99
C PHE A 15 3.81 10.39 5.59
N VAL A 16 3.25 9.85 4.51
CA VAL A 16 3.58 8.50 4.03
C VAL A 16 5.06 8.40 3.70
N HIS A 17 5.63 9.40 3.00
CA HIS A 17 7.03 9.39 2.56
C HIS A 17 8.03 9.29 3.73
N THR A 18 7.70 9.90 4.85
CA THR A 18 8.57 9.90 6.05
C THR A 18 8.29 8.74 7.00
N HIS A 19 7.24 7.96 6.78
CA HIS A 19 6.86 6.87 7.66
C HIS A 19 7.76 5.63 7.45
N PRO A 20 8.25 4.95 8.52
CA PRO A 20 9.09 3.76 8.39
C PRO A 20 8.45 2.63 7.57
N ARG A 21 7.12 2.55 7.58
CA ARG A 21 6.32 1.59 6.80
C ARG A 21 5.74 2.23 5.53
N ALA A 22 6.43 3.21 4.94
CA ALA A 22 6.03 3.82 3.69
C ALA A 22 5.80 2.77 2.60
N HIS A 23 4.66 2.85 1.91
CA HIS A 23 4.34 1.92 0.83
C HIS A 23 3.59 2.63 -0.29
N ILE A 24 3.91 2.28 -1.55
CA ILE A 24 3.30 2.91 -2.73
C ILE A 24 1.77 2.76 -2.76
N LEU A 25 1.22 1.69 -2.20
CA LEU A 25 -0.24 1.48 -2.14
C LEU A 25 -0.94 2.47 -1.20
N GLN A 26 -0.17 3.20 -0.38
CA GLN A 26 -0.67 4.29 0.46
C GLN A 26 -0.42 5.67 -0.17
N ALA A 27 0.34 5.79 -1.26
CA ALA A 27 0.55 7.06 -1.93
C ALA A 27 -0.75 7.58 -2.59
N ALA A 28 -0.95 8.90 -2.61
CA ALA A 28 -2.12 9.52 -3.25
C ALA A 28 -2.23 9.17 -4.73
N ARG A 29 -1.12 9.12 -5.46
CA ARG A 29 -1.08 8.72 -6.87
C ARG A 29 -1.56 7.29 -7.12
N TRP A 30 -1.43 6.40 -6.14
CA TRP A 30 -2.03 5.07 -6.25
C TRP A 30 -3.55 5.13 -6.27
N ALA A 31 -4.14 6.00 -5.45
CA ALA A 31 -5.57 6.22 -5.46
C ALA A 31 -6.05 6.81 -6.80
N ASP A 32 -5.29 7.75 -7.39
CA ASP A 32 -5.59 8.33 -8.70
C ASP A 32 -5.58 7.25 -9.79
N LEU A 33 -4.54 6.39 -9.80
CA LEU A 33 -4.45 5.25 -10.69
C LEU A 33 -5.66 4.32 -10.54
N LYS A 34 -6.01 3.96 -9.30
CA LYS A 34 -7.18 3.10 -9.03
C LYS A 34 -8.50 3.77 -9.44
N GLY A 35 -8.57 5.10 -9.34
CA GLY A 35 -9.69 5.90 -9.81
C GLY A 35 -9.99 5.69 -11.29
N ALA A 36 -8.97 5.60 -12.15
CA ALA A 36 -9.11 5.29 -13.57
C ALA A 36 -9.73 3.90 -13.85
N TYR A 37 -9.72 3.01 -12.85
CA TYR A 37 -10.29 1.67 -12.93
C TYR A 37 -11.57 1.49 -12.08
N GLY A 38 -12.28 2.58 -11.82
CA GLY A 38 -13.59 2.56 -11.16
C GLY A 38 -13.56 2.41 -9.63
N TRP A 39 -12.40 2.61 -9.01
CA TRP A 39 -12.31 2.72 -7.56
C TRP A 39 -12.52 4.18 -7.12
N ARG A 40 -13.03 4.36 -5.90
CA ARG A 40 -12.99 5.64 -5.19
C ARG A 40 -11.98 5.54 -4.07
N SER A 41 -11.55 6.66 -3.52
CA SER A 41 -10.62 6.68 -2.39
C SER A 41 -11.02 7.75 -1.38
N ASP A 42 -10.66 7.51 -0.14
CA ASP A 42 -10.69 8.51 0.93
C ASP A 42 -9.47 8.31 1.81
N ARG A 43 -9.08 9.33 2.55
CA ARG A 43 -7.97 9.30 3.49
C ARG A 43 -8.47 9.67 4.88
N VAL A 44 -8.08 8.89 5.85
CA VAL A 44 -8.37 9.13 7.24
C VAL A 44 -7.05 9.29 7.97
N ALA A 45 -6.88 10.38 8.68
CA ALA A 45 -5.70 10.63 9.50
C ALA A 45 -6.08 11.15 10.88
N LEU A 46 -5.21 10.92 11.83
CA LEU A 46 -5.22 11.54 13.15
C LEU A 46 -4.11 12.58 13.22
N THR A 47 -4.41 13.74 13.78
CA THR A 47 -3.43 14.81 13.97
C THR A 47 -3.22 15.10 15.44
N ASP A 48 -1.98 15.41 15.80
CA ASP A 48 -1.62 16.08 17.04
C ASP A 48 -1.08 17.47 16.67
N GLY A 49 -1.85 18.51 17.03
CA GLY A 49 -1.66 19.84 16.46
C GLY A 49 -1.80 19.81 14.93
N ASN A 50 -0.78 20.31 14.23
CA ASN A 50 -0.76 20.36 12.77
C ASN A 50 -0.04 19.15 12.14
N ARG A 51 0.36 18.16 12.91
CA ARG A 51 1.12 16.99 12.43
C ARG A 51 0.24 15.77 12.35
N ILE A 52 0.28 15.06 11.21
CA ILE A 52 -0.33 13.74 11.08
C ILE A 52 0.52 12.74 11.89
N VAL A 53 -0.13 11.98 12.77
CA VAL A 53 0.50 10.98 13.64
C VAL A 53 0.04 9.56 13.36
N ALA A 54 -1.06 9.40 12.64
CA ALA A 54 -1.56 8.10 12.19
C ALA A 54 -2.49 8.28 11.00
N GLY A 55 -2.64 7.24 10.16
CA GLY A 55 -3.61 7.32 9.08
C GLY A 55 -3.64 6.09 8.17
N ALA A 56 -4.61 6.11 7.26
CA ALA A 56 -4.77 5.13 6.20
C ALA A 56 -5.45 5.75 4.98
N GLN A 57 -4.99 5.40 3.79
CA GLN A 57 -5.72 5.55 2.55
C GLN A 57 -6.62 4.33 2.36
N ILE A 58 -7.90 4.58 2.09
CA ILE A 58 -8.91 3.54 1.92
C ILE A 58 -9.40 3.59 0.48
N LEU A 59 -9.41 2.45 -0.18
CA LEU A 59 -9.97 2.31 -1.52
C LEU A 59 -11.37 1.69 -1.43
N PHE A 60 -12.30 2.18 -2.25
CA PHE A 60 -13.68 1.71 -2.29
C PHE A 60 -14.02 1.22 -3.69
N ARG A 61 -14.43 -0.04 -3.80
CA ARG A 61 -14.93 -0.61 -5.05
C ARG A 61 -16.43 -0.85 -4.95
N PRO A 62 -17.24 -0.23 -5.82
CA PRO A 62 -18.68 -0.52 -5.86
C PRO A 62 -18.94 -2.01 -6.08
N LEU A 63 -19.89 -2.57 -5.34
CA LEU A 63 -20.37 -3.93 -5.53
C LEU A 63 -21.52 -3.94 -6.56
N PRO A 64 -21.72 -5.06 -7.28
CA PRO A 64 -22.84 -5.19 -8.19
C PRO A 64 -24.19 -5.07 -7.46
N LEU A 65 -25.27 -4.86 -8.21
CA LEU A 65 -26.64 -4.80 -7.68
C LEU A 65 -26.85 -3.76 -6.56
N ARG A 66 -26.00 -2.72 -6.48
CA ARG A 66 -26.08 -1.66 -5.46
C ARG A 66 -25.93 -2.20 -4.01
N LEU A 67 -25.21 -3.29 -3.83
CA LEU A 67 -24.93 -3.91 -2.52
C LEU A 67 -23.89 -3.12 -1.69
N GLY A 68 -23.70 -1.84 -2.00
CA GLY A 68 -22.71 -1.00 -1.33
C GLY A 68 -21.34 -1.06 -1.98
N SER A 69 -20.29 -1.06 -1.17
CA SER A 69 -18.90 -1.13 -1.64
C SER A 69 -18.05 -2.09 -0.81
N LEU A 70 -16.97 -2.58 -1.40
CA LEU A 70 -15.81 -3.10 -0.68
C LEU A 70 -14.96 -1.90 -0.25
N ALA A 71 -14.68 -1.75 1.04
CA ALA A 71 -13.61 -0.89 1.54
C ALA A 71 -12.32 -1.72 1.68
N TYR A 72 -11.20 -1.18 1.20
CA TYR A 72 -9.92 -1.87 1.22
C TYR A 72 -8.80 -0.98 1.76
N VAL A 73 -8.13 -1.45 2.80
CA VAL A 73 -6.97 -0.83 3.44
C VAL A 73 -5.76 -1.72 3.18
N ALA A 74 -4.89 -1.27 2.27
CA ALA A 74 -3.68 -2.00 1.88
C ALA A 74 -2.44 -1.44 2.59
N MET A 75 -1.59 -2.29 3.14
CA MET A 75 -0.30 -1.89 3.76
C MET A 75 -0.43 -0.80 4.83
N ALA A 76 -1.53 -0.81 5.57
CA ALA A 76 -1.89 0.16 6.61
C ALA A 76 -2.71 -0.54 7.71
N PRO A 77 -2.92 0.06 8.87
CA PRO A 77 -2.71 1.48 9.19
C PRO A 77 -1.23 1.85 9.38
N LEU A 78 -0.92 3.13 9.13
CA LEU A 78 0.36 3.74 9.44
C LEU A 78 0.25 4.45 10.79
N LEU A 79 1.08 4.05 11.75
CA LEU A 79 1.02 4.54 13.14
C LEU A 79 2.42 5.01 13.56
N THR A 80 2.52 6.19 14.18
CA THR A 80 3.75 6.63 14.84
C THR A 80 3.80 6.17 16.30
N ASP A 81 2.64 5.86 16.90
CA ASP A 81 2.49 5.37 18.26
C ASP A 81 1.32 4.37 18.31
N PRO A 82 1.47 3.20 18.94
CA PRO A 82 0.39 2.23 19.13
C PRO A 82 -0.85 2.78 19.84
N ALA A 83 -0.73 3.81 20.66
CA ALA A 83 -1.85 4.49 21.32
C ALA A 83 -2.87 5.10 20.31
N HIS A 84 -2.44 5.35 19.08
CA HIS A 84 -3.29 5.88 18.02
C HIS A 84 -4.12 4.80 17.29
N GLU A 85 -3.88 3.51 17.57
CA GLU A 85 -4.48 2.41 16.81
C GLU A 85 -6.01 2.40 16.96
N ALA A 86 -6.53 2.38 18.19
CA ALA A 86 -7.98 2.31 18.41
C ALA A 86 -8.74 3.53 17.85
N PRO A 87 -8.34 4.79 18.12
CA PRO A 87 -9.03 5.94 17.56
C PRO A 87 -8.93 6.01 16.03
N LEU A 88 -7.84 5.48 15.42
CA LEU A 88 -7.72 5.40 13.98
C LEU A 88 -8.69 4.37 13.39
N TRP A 89 -8.80 3.17 13.97
CA TRP A 89 -9.76 2.17 13.52
C TRP A 89 -11.20 2.67 13.62
N ASP A 90 -11.55 3.40 14.68
CA ASP A 90 -12.86 4.04 14.81
C ASP A 90 -13.11 5.03 13.66
N ALA A 91 -12.11 5.82 13.30
CA ALA A 91 -12.23 6.77 12.19
C ALA A 91 -12.33 6.07 10.82
N ILE A 92 -11.58 4.97 10.61
CA ILE A 92 -11.65 4.12 9.40
C ILE A 92 -13.05 3.50 9.29
N HIS A 93 -13.59 2.93 10.36
CA HIS A 93 -14.93 2.35 10.36
C HIS A 93 -16.01 3.40 10.06
N ARG A 94 -15.91 4.60 10.63
CA ARG A 94 -16.83 5.70 10.28
C ARG A 94 -16.72 6.09 8.81
N CYS A 95 -15.49 6.13 8.25
CA CYS A 95 -15.27 6.39 6.85
C CYS A 95 -15.90 5.29 5.98
N ALA A 96 -15.67 4.02 6.29
CA ALA A 96 -16.26 2.90 5.57
C ALA A 96 -17.80 2.96 5.55
N LYS A 97 -18.44 3.31 6.68
CA LYS A 97 -19.89 3.51 6.78
C LYS A 97 -20.38 4.65 5.88
N ARG A 98 -19.68 5.79 5.85
CA ARG A 98 -20.05 6.93 4.96
C ARG A 98 -20.04 6.54 3.49
N HIS A 99 -19.15 5.62 3.09
CA HIS A 99 -19.05 5.09 1.73
C HIS A 99 -19.93 3.86 1.48
N SER A 100 -20.87 3.56 2.39
CA SER A 100 -21.77 2.41 2.31
C SER A 100 -21.02 1.09 2.09
N ALA A 101 -19.89 0.91 2.77
CA ALA A 101 -19.13 -0.32 2.67
C ALA A 101 -19.89 -1.49 3.30
N ALA A 102 -20.15 -2.53 2.50
CA ALA A 102 -20.74 -3.78 2.97
C ALA A 102 -19.74 -4.55 3.84
N PHE A 103 -18.46 -4.43 3.54
CA PHE A 103 -17.37 -4.99 4.35
C PHE A 103 -16.08 -4.20 4.15
N LEU A 104 -15.21 -4.28 5.15
CA LEU A 104 -13.89 -3.68 5.17
C LEU A 104 -12.84 -4.78 5.18
N ARG A 105 -11.93 -4.77 4.22
CA ARG A 105 -10.76 -5.66 4.16
C ARG A 105 -9.51 -4.88 4.51
N CYS A 106 -8.67 -5.46 5.36
CA CYS A 106 -7.37 -4.90 5.73
C CYS A 106 -6.28 -5.93 5.43
N GLU A 107 -5.21 -5.47 4.80
CA GLU A 107 -3.96 -6.21 4.63
C GLU A 107 -2.83 -5.33 5.20
N PRO A 108 -2.42 -5.54 6.46
CA PRO A 108 -1.58 -4.59 7.20
C PRO A 108 -0.14 -4.50 6.70
N GLY A 109 0.31 -5.41 5.83
CA GLY A 109 1.66 -5.36 5.25
C GLY A 109 2.75 -5.50 6.31
N ILE A 110 2.87 -6.69 6.89
CA ILE A 110 3.85 -6.99 7.94
C ILE A 110 5.11 -7.49 7.29
N PHE A 111 6.26 -6.99 7.75
CA PHE A 111 7.56 -7.46 7.30
C PHE A 111 8.03 -8.62 8.18
N ALA A 112 8.06 -9.85 7.63
CA ALA A 112 8.70 -10.99 8.28
C ALA A 112 10.25 -10.82 8.27
N PRO A 113 11.02 -11.43 9.22
CA PRO A 113 10.56 -12.44 10.16
C PRO A 113 10.14 -11.90 11.55
N ASP A 114 10.41 -10.62 11.85
CA ASP A 114 10.46 -10.14 13.24
C ASP A 114 9.15 -9.52 13.75
N GLU A 115 8.16 -9.33 12.89
CA GLU A 115 6.89 -8.72 13.28
C GLU A 115 5.77 -9.76 13.40
N THR A 116 5.16 -9.81 14.58
CA THR A 116 3.92 -10.57 14.78
C THR A 116 2.74 -9.88 14.11
N ALA A 117 1.90 -10.66 13.43
CA ALA A 117 0.67 -10.13 12.86
C ALA A 117 -0.18 -9.43 13.93
N PRO A 118 -0.65 -8.19 13.70
CA PRO A 118 -1.45 -7.49 14.68
C PRO A 118 -2.78 -8.24 14.90
N ASP A 119 -3.18 -8.36 16.15
CA ASP A 119 -4.53 -8.86 16.46
C ASP A 119 -5.56 -7.78 16.19
N LEU A 120 -6.21 -7.90 15.04
CA LEU A 120 -7.28 -6.98 14.61
C LEU A 120 -8.67 -7.46 15.07
N THR A 121 -8.80 -8.59 15.76
CA THR A 121 -10.10 -9.11 16.22
C THR A 121 -10.78 -8.15 17.19
N LYS A 122 -10.00 -7.47 18.03
CA LYS A 122 -10.45 -6.40 18.94
C LYS A 122 -11.13 -5.21 18.22
N PHE A 123 -10.90 -5.05 16.91
CA PHE A 123 -11.53 -4.03 16.05
C PHE A 123 -12.60 -4.62 15.13
N GLY A 124 -13.07 -5.85 15.39
CA GLY A 124 -14.15 -6.50 14.67
C GLY A 124 -13.73 -7.21 13.39
N PHE A 125 -12.44 -7.36 13.12
CA PHE A 125 -11.95 -8.13 11.98
C PHE A 125 -11.96 -9.63 12.25
N ARG A 126 -12.02 -10.39 11.17
CA ARG A 126 -11.83 -11.85 11.17
C ARG A 126 -10.77 -12.21 10.14
N PRO A 127 -9.92 -13.21 10.40
CA PRO A 127 -8.99 -13.72 9.41
C PRO A 127 -9.69 -14.12 8.11
N SER A 128 -9.03 -13.90 6.98
CA SER A 128 -9.52 -14.28 5.65
C SER A 128 -8.41 -15.01 4.89
N GLU A 129 -8.75 -16.13 4.26
CA GLU A 129 -7.84 -16.85 3.37
C GLU A 129 -7.67 -16.15 2.01
N GLN A 130 -8.62 -15.28 1.66
CA GLN A 130 -8.53 -14.51 0.42
C GLN A 130 -7.63 -13.31 0.62
N THR A 131 -6.64 -13.13 -0.26
CA THR A 131 -5.75 -11.98 -0.32
C THR A 131 -5.95 -11.20 -1.61
N ILE A 132 -5.74 -9.88 -1.55
CA ILE A 132 -5.73 -9.00 -2.74
C ILE A 132 -4.28 -8.79 -3.18
N GLN A 133 -3.37 -8.59 -2.22
CA GLN A 133 -1.95 -8.51 -2.48
C GLN A 133 -1.30 -9.89 -2.41
N PRO A 134 -0.21 -10.13 -3.15
CA PRO A 134 0.59 -11.33 -2.96
C PRO A 134 0.98 -11.49 -1.48
N PRO A 135 0.79 -12.67 -0.89
CA PRO A 135 1.02 -12.87 0.55
C PRO A 135 2.50 -12.80 0.94
N ARG A 136 3.38 -12.89 -0.05
CA ARG A 136 4.83 -12.79 0.15
C ARG A 136 5.47 -11.99 -0.99
N THR A 137 6.48 -11.21 -0.65
CA THR A 137 7.31 -10.48 -1.61
C THR A 137 8.78 -10.56 -1.19
N VAL A 138 9.66 -10.22 -2.10
CA VAL A 138 11.10 -10.13 -1.84
C VAL A 138 11.50 -8.67 -1.96
N LEU A 139 12.15 -8.14 -0.94
CA LEU A 139 12.78 -6.83 -0.97
C LEU A 139 14.24 -6.99 -1.39
N ILE A 140 14.64 -6.25 -2.41
CA ILE A 140 16.03 -6.20 -2.88
C ILE A 140 16.56 -4.81 -2.57
N ASP A 141 17.63 -4.75 -1.76
CA ASP A 141 18.33 -3.50 -1.50
C ASP A 141 19.20 -3.13 -2.71
N ILE A 142 18.78 -2.08 -3.44
CA ILE A 142 19.44 -1.57 -4.64
C ILE A 142 20.26 -0.30 -4.40
N ARG A 143 20.56 0.07 -3.15
CA ARG A 143 21.30 1.29 -2.80
C ARG A 143 22.80 1.17 -3.02
N ALA A 144 23.32 -0.05 -3.14
CA ALA A 144 24.72 -0.31 -3.42
C ALA A 144 25.02 -0.24 -4.94
N ASP A 145 26.30 -0.26 -5.29
CA ASP A 145 26.73 -0.41 -6.69
C ASP A 145 26.33 -1.76 -7.28
N ASP A 146 26.35 -1.85 -8.61
CA ASP A 146 25.89 -3.04 -9.35
C ASP A 146 26.71 -4.29 -9.00
N GLU A 147 28.03 -4.16 -8.76
CA GLU A 147 28.89 -5.31 -8.42
C GLU A 147 28.50 -5.86 -7.05
N THR A 148 28.29 -4.99 -6.08
CA THR A 148 27.83 -5.36 -4.73
C THR A 148 26.45 -6.00 -4.77
N ILE A 149 25.50 -5.45 -5.56
CA ILE A 149 24.17 -6.03 -5.74
C ILE A 149 24.27 -7.41 -6.38
N LEU A 150 25.03 -7.56 -7.44
CA LEU A 150 25.26 -8.84 -8.11
C LEU A 150 25.93 -9.87 -7.19
N ALA A 151 26.89 -9.45 -6.35
CA ALA A 151 27.56 -10.35 -5.42
C ALA A 151 26.60 -11.00 -4.39
N ARG A 152 25.54 -10.29 -4.00
CA ARG A 152 24.48 -10.78 -3.08
C ARG A 152 23.54 -11.79 -3.75
N MET A 153 23.48 -11.85 -5.07
CA MET A 153 22.64 -12.78 -5.81
C MET A 153 23.25 -14.18 -5.83
N ASN A 154 22.41 -15.21 -5.96
CA ASN A 154 22.91 -16.57 -6.15
C ASN A 154 23.65 -16.72 -7.49
N GLN A 155 24.51 -17.75 -7.59
CA GLN A 155 25.34 -17.99 -8.77
C GLN A 155 24.53 -18.15 -10.08
N GLY A 156 23.38 -18.84 -10.01
CA GLY A 156 22.51 -19.05 -11.17
C GLY A 156 21.95 -17.74 -11.72
N THR A 157 21.51 -16.84 -10.84
CA THR A 157 21.02 -15.51 -11.24
C THR A 157 22.13 -14.67 -11.86
N ARG A 158 23.32 -14.61 -11.25
CA ARG A 158 24.49 -13.91 -11.81
C ARG A 158 24.86 -14.43 -13.20
N ARG A 159 24.83 -15.77 -13.38
CA ARG A 159 25.09 -16.39 -14.68
C ARG A 159 24.09 -15.97 -15.75
N LYS A 160 22.80 -15.98 -15.41
CA LYS A 160 21.72 -15.57 -16.33
C LYS A 160 21.85 -14.09 -16.73
N ILE A 161 22.13 -13.21 -15.78
CA ILE A 161 22.38 -11.78 -16.06
C ILE A 161 23.56 -11.61 -17.01
N ARG A 162 24.72 -12.26 -16.73
CA ARG A 162 25.88 -12.19 -17.62
C ARG A 162 25.61 -12.77 -19.01
N GLN A 163 24.75 -13.77 -19.09
CA GLN A 163 24.38 -14.36 -20.38
C GLN A 163 23.44 -13.42 -21.15
N SER A 164 22.49 -12.75 -20.48
CA SER A 164 21.59 -11.79 -21.13
C SER A 164 22.32 -10.59 -21.72
N LEU A 165 23.40 -10.14 -21.10
CA LEU A 165 24.24 -9.05 -21.62
C LEU A 165 25.00 -9.43 -22.92
N LYS A 166 25.09 -10.72 -23.23
CA LYS A 166 25.74 -11.22 -24.47
C LYS A 166 24.73 -11.43 -25.60
N ASN A 167 23.46 -11.36 -25.33
CA ASN A 167 22.41 -11.48 -26.32
C ASN A 167 22.29 -10.17 -27.10
N ASP A 168 22.00 -10.28 -28.40
CA ASP A 168 21.74 -9.11 -29.27
C ASP A 168 20.32 -8.55 -28.99
N VAL A 169 20.09 -8.12 -27.74
CA VAL A 169 18.83 -7.50 -27.31
C VAL A 169 19.09 -6.03 -27.04
N ARG A 170 18.35 -5.18 -27.74
CA ARG A 170 18.40 -3.72 -27.53
C ARG A 170 17.38 -3.33 -26.48
N TYR A 171 17.85 -2.60 -25.48
CA TYR A 171 16.99 -2.00 -24.45
C TYR A 171 16.84 -0.51 -24.76
N SER A 172 15.63 -0.01 -24.73
CA SER A 172 15.35 1.42 -24.91
C SER A 172 14.21 1.85 -24.00
N GLU A 173 14.17 3.11 -23.63
CA GLU A 173 13.01 3.68 -22.96
C GLU A 173 11.84 3.71 -23.93
N GLY A 174 10.71 3.14 -23.51
CA GLY A 174 9.47 3.15 -24.29
C GLY A 174 8.76 4.51 -24.16
N THR A 175 8.05 4.88 -25.20
CA THR A 175 7.12 6.00 -25.21
C THR A 175 5.68 5.54 -24.99
N ARG A 176 4.75 6.47 -24.74
CA ARG A 176 3.33 6.15 -24.64
C ARG A 176 2.79 5.46 -25.90
N ALA A 177 3.33 5.78 -27.08
CA ALA A 177 2.94 5.16 -28.34
C ALA A 177 3.35 3.68 -28.44
N ASP A 178 4.42 3.27 -27.71
CA ASP A 178 4.90 1.89 -27.71
C ASP A 178 3.99 0.98 -26.87
N MET A 179 3.18 1.53 -25.96
CA MET A 179 2.25 0.75 -25.14
C MET A 179 1.19 0.02 -25.97
N ALA A 180 0.81 0.56 -27.13
CA ALA A 180 -0.15 -0.08 -28.05
C ALA A 180 0.40 -1.39 -28.64
N LYS A 181 1.72 -1.64 -28.60
CA LYS A 181 2.36 -2.87 -29.11
C LYS A 181 2.27 -4.05 -28.12
N PHE A 182 1.81 -3.80 -26.88
CA PHE A 182 1.70 -4.81 -25.83
C PHE A 182 0.27 -5.29 -25.57
N ASN A 183 -0.72 -4.82 -26.35
CA ASN A 183 -2.12 -5.22 -26.25
C ASN A 183 -2.52 -6.13 -27.44
#